data_9461eba1ba013f228cc5715be2ecf109
#
_entry.id   9461eba1ba013f228cc5715be2ecf109
#
_cell.length_a   1.000
_cell.length_b   1.000
_cell.length_c   1.000
_cell.angle_alpha   90.00
_cell.angle_beta   90.00
_cell.angle_gamma   90.00
#
_symmetry.space_group_name_H-M   'P 1'
#
loop_
_entity.id
_entity.type
_entity.pdbx_description
1 polymer ?
#
loop_
_entity_poly.entity_id
_entity_poly.type
_entity_poly.pdbx_seq_one_letter_code
_entity_poly.pdbx_strand_id
1 'polypeptide(L)'
;MILFTFIKLWIFNHLHQNGKQVILTSDKAPIDMQDIEQRLLSRFKWGLSAELQNPNYETRVSILKNKLYRDGVEIQDEVIEFVAKNINSNVRELEGAIISLIAQSSFNKAEITVELAKEVINKFVKNNR
;
A
#
# COMPACT_ATOMS: atom_id res chain seq x y z
N MET A 1 -8.27 18.53 17.04
CA MET A 1 -7.10 18.42 16.11
C MET A 1 -5.83 19.07 16.64
N ILE A 2 -5.89 20.26 17.20
CA ILE A 2 -4.72 20.96 17.78
C ILE A 2 -4.09 20.19 18.93
N LEU A 3 -4.89 19.61 19.83
CA LEU A 3 -4.41 18.82 20.98
C LEU A 3 -3.63 17.57 20.55
N PHE A 4 -4.06 16.89 19.49
CA PHE A 4 -3.39 15.71 18.94
C PHE A 4 -2.03 16.03 18.31
N THR A 5 -1.89 17.20 17.73
CA THR A 5 -0.63 17.68 17.14
C THR A 5 0.37 18.03 18.25
N PHE A 6 -0.08 18.65 19.34
CA PHE A 6 0.76 18.96 20.52
C PHE A 6 1.31 17.72 21.20
N ILE A 7 0.48 16.69 21.41
CA ILE A 7 0.91 15.42 22.03
C ILE A 7 1.96 14.72 21.16
N LYS A 8 1.76 14.65 19.83
CA LYS A 8 2.73 14.05 18.91
C LYS A 8 4.06 14.80 18.92
N LEU A 9 4.01 16.12 18.96
CA LEU A 9 5.18 17.00 19.05
C LEU A 9 5.96 16.77 20.34
N TRP A 10 5.26 16.70 21.46
CA TRP A 10 5.89 16.49 22.77
C TRP A 10 6.57 15.12 22.85
N ILE A 11 5.91 14.05 22.43
CA ILE A 11 6.47 12.69 22.36
C ILE A 11 7.70 12.66 21.46
N PHE A 12 7.63 13.23 20.26
CA PHE A 12 8.77 13.27 19.34
C PHE A 12 9.96 14.00 19.97
N ASN A 13 9.73 15.18 20.54
CA ASN A 13 10.77 15.96 21.18
C ASN A 13 11.43 15.22 22.34
N HIS A 14 10.62 14.57 23.17
CA HIS A 14 11.11 13.80 24.33
C HIS A 14 11.99 12.62 23.88
N LEU A 15 11.55 11.86 22.89
CA LEU A 15 12.31 10.73 22.35
C LEU A 15 13.62 11.19 21.67
N HIS A 16 13.54 12.24 20.89
CA HIS A 16 14.69 12.79 20.18
C HIS A 16 15.75 13.34 21.15
N GLN A 17 15.35 14.08 22.19
CA GLN A 17 16.25 14.61 23.22
C GLN A 17 16.93 13.51 24.04
N ASN A 18 16.28 12.37 24.20
CA ASN A 18 16.83 11.21 24.91
C ASN A 18 17.60 10.24 23.97
N GLY A 19 17.93 10.66 22.74
CA GLY A 19 18.72 9.87 21.81
C GLY A 19 18.02 8.58 21.35
N LYS A 20 16.68 8.52 21.37
CA LYS A 20 15.92 7.36 20.93
C LYS A 20 15.69 7.41 19.43
N GLN A 21 15.71 6.23 18.80
CA GLN A 21 15.34 6.09 17.40
C GLN A 21 13.83 6.32 17.22
N VAL A 22 13.48 7.23 16.31
CA VAL A 22 12.08 7.51 15.95
C VAL A 22 11.87 7.20 14.48
N ILE A 23 10.83 6.45 14.17
CA ILE A 23 10.41 6.15 12.80
C ILE A 23 9.00 6.68 12.62
N LEU A 24 8.80 7.50 11.59
CA LEU A 24 7.53 8.11 11.26
C LEU A 24 7.12 7.71 9.85
N THR A 25 5.82 7.52 9.65
CA THR A 25 5.24 7.30 8.32
C THR A 25 4.18 8.37 8.04
N SER A 26 4.10 8.80 6.79
CA SER A 26 3.15 9.79 6.33
C SER A 26 2.80 9.55 4.87
N ASP A 27 1.61 9.99 4.46
CA ASP A 27 1.19 10.07 3.06
C ASP A 27 1.68 11.34 2.34
N LYS A 28 2.31 12.25 3.10
CA LYS A 28 2.89 13.50 2.57
C LYS A 28 4.36 13.61 2.91
N ALA A 29 5.13 14.16 1.97
CA ALA A 29 6.51 14.53 2.25
C ALA A 29 6.58 15.64 3.32
N PRO A 30 7.65 15.71 4.12
CA PRO A 30 7.79 16.76 5.15
C PRO A 30 7.65 18.19 4.59
N ILE A 31 8.04 18.40 3.34
CA ILE A 31 7.96 19.71 2.68
C ILE A 31 6.51 20.13 2.37
N ASP A 32 5.62 19.15 2.19
CA ASP A 32 4.20 19.36 1.84
C ASP A 32 3.27 19.42 3.04
N MET A 33 3.83 19.27 4.25
CA MET A 33 3.08 19.32 5.51
C MET A 33 2.86 20.78 5.93
N GLN A 34 1.68 21.33 5.64
CA GLN A 34 1.34 22.73 5.94
C GLN A 34 0.97 23.01 7.39
N ASP A 35 0.50 21.99 8.12
CA ASP A 35 -0.08 22.14 9.46
C ASP A 35 0.90 21.77 10.60
N ILE A 36 2.17 21.56 10.29
CA ILE A 36 3.19 21.19 11.26
C ILE A 36 4.11 22.36 11.55
N GLU A 37 4.40 22.59 12.84
CA GLU A 37 5.33 23.63 13.25
C GLU A 37 6.68 23.52 12.52
N GLN A 38 7.19 24.65 12.09
CA GLN A 38 8.48 24.79 11.38
C GLN A 38 9.64 24.10 12.10
N ARG A 39 9.59 24.04 13.43
CA ARG A 39 10.60 23.35 14.27
C ARG A 39 10.60 21.84 14.08
N LEU A 40 9.43 21.23 13.87
CA LEU A 40 9.30 19.80 13.56
C LEU A 40 9.75 19.50 12.14
N LEU A 41 9.33 20.31 11.19
CA LEU A 41 9.76 20.17 9.80
C LEU A 41 11.27 20.23 9.65
N SER A 42 11.95 21.12 10.36
CA SER A 42 13.40 21.17 10.33
C SER A 42 14.04 19.91 10.86
N ARG A 43 13.51 19.32 11.93
CA ARG A 43 14.00 18.05 12.50
C ARG A 43 13.73 16.84 11.62
N PHE A 44 12.58 16.79 10.95
CA PHE A 44 12.28 15.74 9.97
C PHE A 44 13.22 15.80 8.76
N LYS A 45 13.62 16.98 8.33
CA LYS A 45 14.59 17.17 7.24
C LYS A 45 16.01 16.70 7.60
N TRP A 46 16.35 16.62 8.88
CA TRP A 46 17.68 16.16 9.33
C TRP A 46 17.79 14.63 9.44
N GLY A 47 16.67 13.93 9.42
CA GLY A 47 16.61 12.46 9.43
C GLY A 47 16.71 11.86 8.03
N LEU A 48 16.82 10.54 7.99
CA LEU A 48 16.67 9.78 6.75
C LEU A 48 15.19 9.80 6.31
N SER A 49 14.94 10.36 5.15
CA SER A 49 13.63 10.32 4.51
C SER A 49 13.66 9.39 3.30
N ALA A 50 12.72 8.47 3.24
CA ALA A 50 12.57 7.56 2.11
C ALA A 50 11.15 7.63 1.57
N GLU A 51 11.03 7.81 0.26
CA GLU A 51 9.76 7.79 -0.44
C GLU A 51 9.45 6.37 -0.93
N LEU A 52 8.25 5.88 -0.62
CA LEU A 52 7.73 4.63 -1.15
C LEU A 52 6.96 4.92 -2.44
N GLN A 53 7.57 4.57 -3.56
CA GLN A 53 6.95 4.69 -4.87
C GLN A 53 6.05 3.50 -5.18
N ASN A 54 5.15 3.68 -6.16
CA ASN A 54 4.36 2.57 -6.68
C ASN A 54 5.29 1.48 -7.23
N PRO A 55 5.01 0.19 -6.93
CA PRO A 55 5.87 -0.90 -7.35
C PRO A 55 5.86 -1.07 -8.88
N ASN A 56 7.00 -1.44 -9.43
CA ASN A 56 7.09 -1.87 -10.82
C ASN A 56 6.39 -3.22 -11.04
N TYR A 57 6.30 -3.67 -12.28
CA TYR A 57 5.63 -4.93 -12.64
C TYR A 57 6.18 -6.14 -11.89
N GLU A 58 7.49 -6.31 -11.84
CA GLU A 58 8.14 -7.45 -11.18
C GLU A 58 7.86 -7.47 -9.68
N THR A 59 7.90 -6.31 -9.07
CA THR A 59 7.57 -6.15 -7.64
C THR A 59 6.09 -6.45 -7.39
N ARG A 60 5.17 -6.04 -8.28
CA ARG A 60 3.74 -6.38 -8.17
C ARG A 60 3.49 -7.89 -8.23
N VAL A 61 4.14 -8.58 -9.18
CA VAL A 61 4.08 -10.05 -9.26
C VAL A 61 4.56 -10.68 -7.96
N SER A 62 5.69 -10.21 -7.43
CA SER A 62 6.25 -10.72 -6.17
C SER A 62 5.32 -10.47 -4.98
N ILE A 63 4.67 -9.31 -4.90
CA ILE A 63 3.69 -8.99 -3.86
C ILE A 63 2.52 -9.97 -3.91
N LEU A 64 1.96 -10.21 -5.10
CA LEU A 64 0.85 -11.14 -5.29
C LEU A 64 1.23 -12.57 -4.91
N LYS A 65 2.37 -13.07 -5.38
CA LYS A 65 2.86 -14.42 -5.05
C LYS A 65 3.07 -14.59 -3.55
N ASN A 66 3.70 -13.62 -2.89
CA ASN A 66 3.92 -13.66 -1.44
C ASN A 66 2.61 -13.63 -0.64
N LYS A 67 1.62 -12.86 -1.10
CA LYS A 67 0.31 -12.81 -0.47
C LYS A 67 -0.42 -14.14 -0.61
N LEU A 68 -0.49 -14.69 -1.81
CA LEU A 68 -1.13 -15.97 -2.09
C LEU A 68 -0.48 -17.11 -1.30
N TYR A 69 0.84 -17.13 -1.23
CA TYR A 69 1.58 -18.10 -0.43
C TYR A 69 1.21 -18.03 1.06
N ARG A 70 1.13 -16.82 1.62
CA ARG A 70 0.72 -16.63 3.03
C ARG A 70 -0.72 -17.02 3.29
N ASP A 71 -1.61 -16.79 2.33
CA ASP A 71 -3.02 -17.11 2.43
C ASP A 71 -3.30 -18.59 2.09
N GLY A 72 -2.29 -19.36 1.68
CA GLY A 72 -2.41 -20.77 1.32
C GLY A 72 -3.24 -21.01 0.05
N VAL A 73 -3.26 -20.03 -0.87
CA VAL A 73 -4.02 -20.09 -2.12
C VAL A 73 -3.08 -20.28 -3.30
N GLU A 74 -3.36 -21.25 -4.14
CA GLU A 74 -2.65 -21.48 -5.39
C GLU A 74 -3.43 -20.90 -6.56
N ILE A 75 -2.76 -20.05 -7.34
CA ILE A 75 -3.29 -19.46 -8.58
C ILE A 75 -2.22 -19.63 -9.66
N GLN A 76 -2.67 -19.89 -10.88
CA GLN A 76 -1.78 -20.05 -12.03
C GLN A 76 -1.01 -18.74 -12.30
N ASP A 77 0.27 -18.88 -12.65
CA ASP A 77 1.16 -17.73 -12.88
C ASP A 77 0.61 -16.77 -13.94
N GLU A 78 -0.04 -17.26 -14.98
CA GLU A 78 -0.67 -16.45 -16.03
C GLU A 78 -1.72 -15.48 -15.48
N VAL A 79 -2.50 -15.91 -14.50
CA VAL A 79 -3.51 -15.06 -13.84
C VAL A 79 -2.85 -14.00 -12.98
N ILE A 80 -1.80 -14.37 -12.23
CA ILE A 80 -1.02 -13.45 -11.39
C ILE A 80 -0.39 -12.35 -12.26
N GLU A 81 0.25 -12.75 -13.36
CA GLU A 81 0.87 -11.84 -14.32
C GLU A 81 -0.16 -10.92 -14.98
N PHE A 82 -1.32 -11.46 -15.35
CA PHE A 82 -2.41 -10.68 -15.93
C PHE A 82 -2.91 -9.60 -14.93
N VAL A 83 -3.13 -9.95 -13.67
CA VAL A 83 -3.53 -8.99 -12.63
C VAL A 83 -2.45 -7.93 -12.41
N ALA A 84 -1.19 -8.36 -12.26
CA ALA A 84 -0.06 -7.45 -12.05
C ALA A 84 0.16 -6.47 -13.22
N LYS A 85 -0.14 -6.89 -14.46
CA LYS A 85 -0.02 -6.05 -15.66
C LYS A 85 -1.12 -5.00 -15.76
N ASN A 86 -2.35 -5.37 -15.38
CA ASN A 86 -3.52 -4.52 -15.59
C ASN A 86 -3.83 -3.60 -14.40
N ILE A 87 -3.33 -3.91 -13.19
CA ILE A 87 -3.49 -3.07 -12.00
C ILE A 87 -2.13 -2.50 -11.61
N ASN A 88 -1.92 -1.24 -11.95
CA ASN A 88 -0.66 -0.52 -11.74
C ASN A 88 -0.80 0.75 -10.89
N SER A 89 -2.00 1.02 -10.40
CA SER A 89 -2.33 2.24 -9.65
C SER A 89 -1.70 2.26 -8.26
N ASN A 90 -1.96 1.22 -7.46
CA ASN A 90 -1.44 1.09 -6.11
C ASN A 90 -1.56 -0.35 -5.58
N VAL A 91 -0.84 -0.63 -4.48
CA VAL A 91 -0.82 -1.98 -3.86
C VAL A 91 -2.19 -2.37 -3.29
N ARG A 92 -2.98 -1.43 -2.77
CA ARG A 92 -4.30 -1.72 -2.20
C ARG A 92 -5.28 -2.23 -3.26
N GLU A 93 -5.28 -1.61 -4.44
CA GLU A 93 -6.10 -2.08 -5.57
C GLU A 93 -5.62 -3.43 -6.08
N LEU A 94 -4.32 -3.64 -6.14
CA LEU A 94 -3.72 -4.91 -6.53
C LEU A 94 -4.14 -6.05 -5.59
N GLU A 95 -4.05 -5.84 -4.28
CA GLU A 95 -4.50 -6.80 -3.27
C GLU A 95 -6.02 -6.98 -3.28
N GLY A 96 -6.76 -5.89 -3.44
CA GLY A 96 -8.22 -5.94 -3.54
C GLY A 96 -8.71 -6.75 -4.73
N ALA A 97 -8.06 -6.67 -5.87
CA ALA A 97 -8.40 -7.46 -7.06
C ALA A 97 -8.18 -8.96 -6.82
N ILE A 98 -7.06 -9.35 -6.21
CA ILE A 98 -6.79 -10.77 -5.92
C ILE A 98 -7.78 -11.33 -4.89
N ILE A 99 -8.13 -10.57 -3.86
CA ILE A 99 -9.13 -10.95 -2.86
C ILE A 99 -10.50 -11.15 -3.52
N SER A 100 -10.90 -10.23 -4.40
CA SER A 100 -12.16 -10.33 -5.13
C SER A 100 -12.18 -11.53 -6.07
N LEU A 101 -11.06 -11.84 -6.70
CA LEU A 101 -10.90 -12.98 -7.57
C LEU A 101 -11.07 -14.30 -6.80
N ILE A 102 -10.43 -14.44 -5.65
CA ILE A 102 -10.56 -15.59 -4.76
C ILE A 102 -12.00 -15.74 -4.25
N ALA A 103 -12.61 -14.63 -3.83
CA ALA A 103 -13.99 -14.63 -3.35
C ALA A 103 -14.99 -15.08 -4.44
N GLN A 104 -14.88 -14.55 -5.65
CA GLN A 104 -15.76 -14.93 -6.76
C GLN A 104 -15.57 -16.39 -7.16
N SER A 105 -14.33 -16.89 -7.20
CA SER A 105 -14.05 -18.30 -7.44
C SER A 105 -14.73 -19.19 -6.38
N SER A 106 -14.60 -18.82 -5.12
CA SER A 106 -15.21 -19.57 -4.00
C SER A 106 -16.73 -19.58 -4.06
N PHE A 107 -17.35 -18.42 -4.36
CA PHE A 107 -18.81 -18.31 -4.49
C PHE A 107 -19.37 -19.12 -5.65
N ASN A 108 -18.71 -19.06 -6.81
CA ASN A 108 -19.17 -19.70 -8.02
C ASN A 108 -18.71 -21.15 -8.14
N LYS A 109 -17.88 -21.64 -7.20
CA LYS A 109 -17.18 -22.93 -7.27
C LYS A 109 -16.48 -23.13 -8.62
N ALA A 110 -15.90 -22.04 -9.16
CA ALA A 110 -15.25 -21.99 -10.44
C ALA A 110 -13.72 -21.86 -10.26
N GLU A 111 -12.97 -22.41 -11.20
CA GLU A 111 -11.52 -22.19 -11.25
C GLU A 111 -11.19 -20.71 -11.45
N ILE A 112 -10.05 -20.31 -10.90
CA ILE A 112 -9.51 -18.97 -11.11
C ILE A 112 -8.79 -18.94 -12.46
N THR A 113 -9.44 -18.32 -13.44
CA THR A 113 -8.95 -18.19 -14.81
C THR A 113 -8.65 -16.74 -15.17
N VAL A 114 -7.96 -16.54 -16.29
CA VAL A 114 -7.71 -15.20 -16.85
C VAL A 114 -9.01 -14.51 -17.24
N GLU A 115 -10.02 -15.25 -17.70
CA GLU A 115 -11.36 -14.73 -18.03
C GLU A 115 -12.04 -14.15 -16.81
N LEU A 116 -12.02 -14.87 -15.68
CA LEU A 116 -12.55 -14.40 -14.40
C LEU A 116 -11.77 -13.17 -13.93
N ALA A 117 -10.45 -13.14 -14.09
CA ALA A 117 -9.63 -11.98 -13.77
C ALA A 117 -10.00 -10.74 -14.62
N LYS A 118 -10.30 -10.91 -15.90
CA LYS A 118 -10.79 -9.81 -16.75
C LYS A 118 -12.10 -9.21 -16.25
N GLU A 119 -13.05 -10.05 -15.85
CA GLU A 119 -14.33 -9.59 -15.31
C GLU A 119 -14.14 -8.79 -14.00
N VAL A 120 -13.30 -9.30 -13.10
CA VAL A 120 -13.01 -8.64 -11.81
C VAL A 120 -12.35 -7.29 -12.05
N ILE A 121 -11.31 -7.24 -12.88
CA ILE A 121 -10.57 -6.01 -13.16
C ILE A 121 -11.48 -4.96 -13.82
N ASN A 122 -12.32 -5.37 -14.76
CA ASN A 122 -13.28 -4.45 -15.40
C ASN A 122 -14.22 -3.79 -14.39
N LYS A 123 -14.64 -4.51 -13.36
CA LYS A 123 -15.46 -3.95 -12.27
C LYS A 123 -14.67 -2.95 -11.43
N PHE A 124 -13.41 -3.24 -11.14
CA PHE A 124 -12.51 -2.33 -10.41
C PHE A 124 -12.27 -1.01 -11.18
N VAL A 125 -11.96 -1.10 -12.46
CA VAL A 125 -11.70 0.07 -13.31
C VAL A 125 -12.95 0.94 -13.50
N LYS A 126 -14.14 0.34 -13.58
CA LYS A 126 -15.39 1.09 -13.72
C LYS A 126 -15.83 1.82 -12.45
N ASN A 127 -15.49 1.28 -11.27
CA ASN A 127 -15.86 1.88 -9.99
C ASN A 127 -14.92 3.03 -9.55
N ASN A 128 -13.78 3.18 -10.22
CA ASN A 128 -12.75 4.20 -9.92
C ASN A 128 -12.75 5.39 -10.90
N ARG A 129 -13.83 5.56 -11.69
CA ARG A 129 -14.01 6.71 -12.59
C ARG A 129 -15.09 7.67 -12.10
#